data_8390cb9bd437f882808207d4e1b0012c
#
_entry.id   8390cb9bd437f882808207d4e1b0012c
#
_cell.length_a   1.000
_cell.length_b   1.000
_cell.length_c   1.000
_cell.angle_alpha   90.00
_cell.angle_beta   90.00
_cell.angle_gamma   90.00
#
_symmetry.space_group_name_H-M   'P 1'
#
loop_
_entity.id
_entity.type
_entity.pdbx_description
1 polymer ?
#
loop_
_entity_poly.entity_id
_entity_poly.type
_entity_poly.pdbx_seq_one_letter_code
_entity_poly.pdbx_strand_id
1 'polypeptide(L)'
;MLVSCLTPFISATHDSIGLGEDGPTHQPIETAITLRATPNVAFWRPADGNETSAAYYVALQSKKTPSVLSLSRQNLPNLEGSSIEGAIRGGYVLHEEADEDLTIVSSGSEVSIAVEAAGKLKALGIKTRVVSLPCWLTFDQQNQEYRLSVLRSGAPILSLEALSVSIYCLCDEAWTDD
;
A
#
# COMPACT_ATOMS: atom_id res chain seq x y z
N MET A 1 -26.71 -27.37 -11.95
CA MET A 1 -26.89 -26.00 -11.45
C MET A 1 -25.49 -25.46 -11.18
N LEU A 2 -24.91 -24.74 -12.13
CA LEU A 2 -23.60 -24.10 -11.98
C LEU A 2 -23.82 -22.87 -11.08
N VAL A 3 -23.50 -22.99 -9.80
CA VAL A 3 -23.30 -21.82 -8.95
C VAL A 3 -22.01 -21.17 -9.46
N SER A 4 -22.12 -20.12 -10.25
CA SER A 4 -20.99 -19.27 -10.58
C SER A 4 -20.49 -18.70 -9.24
N CYS A 5 -19.36 -19.19 -8.76
CA CYS A 5 -18.68 -18.65 -7.60
C CYS A 5 -18.15 -17.28 -8.00
N LEU A 6 -18.95 -16.23 -7.80
CA LEU A 6 -18.50 -14.86 -7.92
C LEU A 6 -17.60 -14.57 -6.73
N THR A 7 -16.36 -14.25 -6.99
CA THR A 7 -15.46 -13.77 -5.94
C THR A 7 -15.95 -12.41 -5.50
N PRO A 8 -16.35 -12.21 -4.23
CA PRO A 8 -16.87 -10.94 -3.77
C PRO A 8 -15.77 -9.88 -3.80
N PHE A 9 -16.14 -8.66 -4.20
CA PHE A 9 -15.33 -7.51 -3.93
C PHE A 9 -16.16 -6.45 -3.21
N ILE A 10 -15.53 -5.75 -2.27
CA ILE A 10 -16.15 -4.71 -1.46
C ILE A 10 -15.36 -3.43 -1.70
N SER A 11 -16.06 -2.34 -2.02
CA SER A 11 -15.49 -1.00 -2.03
C SER A 11 -16.10 -0.22 -0.85
N ALA A 12 -15.24 0.24 0.05
CA ALA A 12 -15.60 1.01 1.22
C ALA A 12 -14.83 2.33 1.23
N THR A 13 -15.42 3.37 1.78
CA THR A 13 -14.79 4.68 1.98
C THR A 13 -14.48 4.91 3.47
N HIS A 14 -13.80 6.02 3.79
CA HIS A 14 -13.38 6.37 5.14
C HIS A 14 -12.31 5.41 5.66
N ASP A 15 -11.22 5.31 4.91
CA ASP A 15 -10.15 4.33 5.11
C ASP A 15 -9.32 4.54 6.40
N SER A 16 -9.26 5.79 6.90
CA SER A 16 -8.45 6.14 8.08
C SER A 16 -8.89 7.46 8.72
N ILE A 17 -7.95 8.18 9.33
CA ILE A 17 -8.18 9.41 10.11
C ILE A 17 -8.39 10.68 9.25
N GLY A 18 -8.20 10.64 7.94
CA GLY A 18 -8.25 11.79 7.02
C GLY A 18 -9.68 12.26 6.69
N LEU A 19 -10.53 12.43 7.68
CA LEU A 19 -11.97 12.55 7.51
C LEU A 19 -12.53 13.92 7.87
N GLY A 20 -12.04 14.55 8.95
CA GLY A 20 -12.53 15.85 9.41
C GLY A 20 -13.76 15.75 10.33
N GLU A 21 -14.85 16.39 9.94
CA GLU A 21 -16.00 16.71 10.80
C GLU A 21 -16.89 15.54 11.25
N ASP A 22 -16.85 14.39 10.57
CA ASP A 22 -17.64 13.20 10.96
C ASP A 22 -17.10 12.55 12.26
N GLY A 23 -15.89 12.92 12.68
CA GLY A 23 -15.33 12.58 13.97
C GLY A 23 -14.84 11.13 14.10
N PRO A 24 -14.45 10.71 15.32
CA PRO A 24 -13.74 9.44 15.56
C PRO A 24 -14.56 8.19 15.25
N THR A 25 -15.89 8.28 15.20
CA THR A 25 -16.76 7.14 14.84
C THR A 25 -16.61 6.71 13.39
N HIS A 26 -15.99 7.53 12.54
CA HIS A 26 -15.74 7.27 11.12
C HIS A 26 -14.25 7.23 10.78
N GLN A 27 -13.39 7.06 11.78
CA GLN A 27 -11.93 7.03 11.66
C GLN A 27 -11.38 5.65 12.05
N PRO A 28 -11.51 4.63 11.17
CA PRO A 28 -11.00 3.29 11.48
C PRO A 28 -9.48 3.29 11.48
N ILE A 29 -8.87 2.65 12.48
CA ILE A 29 -7.42 2.46 12.60
C ILE A 29 -7.04 0.98 12.70
N GLU A 30 -7.95 0.10 13.18
CA GLU A 30 -7.73 -1.33 13.33
C GLU A 30 -8.24 -2.15 12.13
N THR A 31 -9.17 -1.60 11.34
CA THR A 31 -9.85 -2.33 10.26
C THR A 31 -8.87 -2.81 9.19
N ALA A 32 -7.94 -1.95 8.79
CA ALA A 32 -6.96 -2.29 7.77
C ALA A 32 -6.05 -3.45 8.20
N ILE A 33 -5.59 -3.42 9.46
CA ILE A 33 -4.72 -4.47 9.99
C ILE A 33 -5.45 -5.81 10.13
N THR A 34 -6.71 -5.77 10.55
CA THR A 34 -7.56 -6.96 10.63
C THR A 34 -7.77 -7.59 9.25
N LEU A 35 -8.04 -6.77 8.23
CA LEU A 35 -8.23 -7.25 6.86
C LEU A 35 -6.94 -7.76 6.24
N ARG A 36 -5.80 -7.12 6.51
CA ARG A 36 -4.47 -7.61 6.08
C ARG A 36 -4.09 -8.94 6.73
N ALA A 37 -4.47 -9.13 8.00
CA ALA A 37 -4.23 -10.37 8.72
C ALA A 37 -5.20 -11.51 8.35
N THR A 38 -6.28 -11.20 7.61
CA THR A 38 -7.26 -12.20 7.20
C THR A 38 -6.71 -13.01 6.02
N PRO A 39 -6.56 -14.34 6.15
CA PRO A 39 -6.02 -15.16 5.08
C PRO A 39 -6.84 -15.07 3.79
N ASN A 40 -6.15 -15.03 2.65
CA ASN A 40 -6.76 -14.99 1.32
C ASN A 40 -7.71 -13.79 1.07
N VAL A 41 -7.50 -12.66 1.73
CA VAL A 41 -8.21 -11.40 1.46
C VAL A 41 -7.22 -10.40 0.88
N ALA A 42 -7.46 -9.94 -0.35
CA ALA A 42 -6.69 -8.86 -0.95
C ALA A 42 -7.23 -7.52 -0.46
N PHE A 43 -6.54 -6.94 0.53
CA PHE A 43 -6.88 -5.62 1.05
C PHE A 43 -6.10 -4.55 0.27
N TRP A 44 -6.84 -3.69 -0.42
CA TRP A 44 -6.32 -2.60 -1.24
C TRP A 44 -6.55 -1.26 -0.56
N ARG A 45 -5.48 -0.47 -0.46
CA ARG A 45 -5.52 0.90 0.03
C ARG A 45 -4.79 1.82 -0.95
N PRO A 46 -5.47 2.21 -2.06
CA PRO A 46 -4.84 2.98 -3.14
C PRO A 46 -4.61 4.44 -2.74
N ALA A 47 -3.49 5.01 -3.24
CA ALA A 47 -3.05 6.37 -2.97
C ALA A 47 -3.63 7.40 -3.94
N ASP A 48 -4.06 6.98 -5.13
CA ASP A 48 -4.58 7.86 -6.17
C ASP A 48 -5.47 7.14 -7.18
N GLY A 49 -5.84 7.83 -8.26
CA GLY A 49 -6.69 7.30 -9.32
C GLY A 49 -6.08 6.15 -10.10
N ASN A 50 -4.77 6.15 -10.34
CA ASN A 50 -4.07 5.06 -11.04
C ASN A 50 -4.08 3.79 -10.20
N GLU A 51 -3.73 3.88 -8.92
CA GLU A 51 -3.77 2.74 -8.01
C GLU A 51 -5.19 2.25 -7.77
N THR A 52 -6.17 3.15 -7.70
CA THR A 52 -7.59 2.78 -7.61
C THR A 52 -8.02 1.97 -8.84
N SER A 53 -7.63 2.40 -10.03
CA SER A 53 -7.91 1.69 -11.29
C SER A 53 -7.27 0.30 -11.31
N ALA A 54 -6.01 0.19 -10.84
CA ALA A 54 -5.31 -1.08 -10.70
C ALA A 54 -6.02 -2.02 -9.73
N ALA A 55 -6.45 -1.51 -8.57
CA ALA A 55 -7.16 -2.28 -7.56
C ALA A 55 -8.48 -2.86 -8.09
N TYR A 56 -9.29 -2.05 -8.79
CA TYR A 56 -10.50 -2.53 -9.46
C TYR A 56 -10.20 -3.56 -10.52
N TYR A 57 -9.17 -3.32 -11.35
CA TYR A 57 -8.79 -4.26 -12.39
C TYR A 57 -8.44 -5.63 -11.82
N VAL A 58 -7.57 -5.69 -10.79
CA VAL A 58 -7.16 -6.95 -10.16
C VAL A 58 -8.34 -7.62 -9.44
N ALA A 59 -9.18 -6.84 -8.74
CA ALA A 59 -10.36 -7.37 -8.05
C ALA A 59 -11.33 -8.06 -9.02
N LEU A 60 -11.59 -7.45 -10.18
CA LEU A 60 -12.49 -8.00 -11.19
C LEU A 60 -11.91 -9.23 -11.93
N GLN A 61 -10.59 -9.34 -12.03
CA GLN A 61 -9.90 -10.50 -12.60
C GLN A 61 -9.80 -11.67 -11.62
N SER A 62 -9.88 -11.40 -10.32
CA SER A 62 -9.72 -12.41 -9.28
C SER A 62 -10.90 -13.39 -9.28
N LYS A 63 -10.58 -14.69 -9.27
CA LYS A 63 -11.58 -15.77 -9.24
C LYS A 63 -11.66 -16.50 -7.90
N LYS A 64 -10.66 -16.31 -7.03
CA LYS A 64 -10.52 -17.11 -5.81
C LYS A 64 -10.21 -16.28 -4.55
N THR A 65 -9.75 -15.05 -4.74
CA THR A 65 -9.33 -14.16 -3.66
C THR A 65 -10.28 -12.98 -3.62
N PRO A 66 -11.11 -12.84 -2.59
CA PRO A 66 -11.95 -11.67 -2.41
C PRO A 66 -11.09 -10.42 -2.20
N SER A 67 -11.58 -9.29 -2.71
CA SER A 67 -10.90 -8.00 -2.59
C SER A 67 -11.71 -7.01 -1.78
N VAL A 68 -11.04 -6.28 -0.89
CA VAL A 68 -11.60 -5.14 -0.16
C VAL A 68 -10.80 -3.91 -0.55
N LEU A 69 -11.47 -2.95 -1.18
CA LEU A 69 -10.91 -1.66 -1.54
C LEU A 69 -11.29 -0.64 -0.45
N SER A 70 -10.30 -0.13 0.24
CA SER A 70 -10.46 0.88 1.28
C SER A 70 -10.04 2.24 0.72
N LEU A 71 -11.02 3.05 0.39
CA LEU A 71 -10.83 4.34 -0.26
C LEU A 71 -10.89 5.47 0.75
N SER A 72 -10.15 6.54 0.49
CA SER A 72 -10.18 7.75 1.31
C SER A 72 -11.54 8.46 1.22
N ARG A 73 -11.90 9.20 2.27
CA ARG A 73 -13.04 10.14 2.24
C ARG A 73 -12.65 11.44 1.54
N GLN A 74 -11.44 11.91 1.79
CA GLN A 74 -10.88 13.13 1.21
C GLN A 74 -10.38 12.90 -0.21
N ASN A 75 -10.29 13.99 -0.97
CA ASN A 75 -9.64 13.96 -2.27
C ASN A 75 -8.12 13.79 -2.12
N LEU A 76 -7.55 12.92 -2.94
CA LEU A 76 -6.11 12.71 -3.00
C LEU A 76 -5.56 13.24 -4.33
N PRO A 77 -4.34 13.79 -4.35
CA PRO A 77 -3.69 14.20 -5.58
C PRO A 77 -3.27 12.97 -6.39
N ASN A 78 -3.25 13.08 -7.71
CA ASN A 78 -2.52 12.13 -8.54
C ASN A 78 -1.02 12.36 -8.33
N LEU A 79 -0.29 11.30 -8.03
CA LEU A 79 1.12 11.38 -7.69
C LEU A 79 1.98 11.21 -8.94
N GLU A 80 3.03 12.04 -9.05
CA GLU A 80 4.05 11.84 -10.07
C GLU A 80 4.77 10.50 -9.84
N GLY A 81 4.97 9.72 -10.90
CA GLY A 81 5.53 8.37 -10.81
C GLY A 81 4.50 7.28 -10.49
N SER A 82 3.25 7.64 -10.19
CA SER A 82 2.18 6.65 -9.99
C SER A 82 1.93 5.83 -11.26
N SER A 83 1.89 4.50 -11.10
CA SER A 83 1.82 3.55 -12.20
C SER A 83 0.76 2.47 -11.96
N ILE A 84 -0.14 2.31 -12.92
CA ILE A 84 -1.12 1.21 -12.92
C ILE A 84 -0.39 -0.14 -12.95
N GLU A 85 0.63 -0.28 -13.80
CA GLU A 85 1.42 -1.51 -13.94
C GLU A 85 2.16 -1.88 -12.65
N GLY A 86 2.71 -0.89 -11.96
CA GLY A 86 3.33 -1.07 -10.66
C GLY A 86 2.30 -1.48 -9.59
N ALA A 87 1.17 -0.78 -9.53
CA ALA A 87 0.11 -1.04 -8.57
C ALA A 87 -0.55 -2.42 -8.75
N ILE A 88 -0.70 -2.93 -9.96
CA ILE A 88 -1.20 -4.29 -10.25
C ILE A 88 -0.35 -5.36 -9.54
N ARG A 89 0.93 -5.10 -9.31
CA ARG A 89 1.83 -6.00 -8.57
C ARG A 89 1.70 -5.90 -7.06
N GLY A 90 0.85 -4.98 -6.57
CA GLY A 90 0.58 -4.78 -5.15
C GLY A 90 1.51 -3.81 -4.43
N GLY A 91 2.65 -3.48 -5.02
CA GLY A 91 3.61 -2.51 -4.50
C GLY A 91 4.70 -2.20 -5.51
N TYR A 92 5.22 -0.97 -5.49
CA TYR A 92 6.23 -0.49 -6.44
C TYR A 92 6.97 0.74 -5.91
N VAL A 93 8.11 1.03 -6.52
CA VAL A 93 8.88 2.25 -6.23
C VAL A 93 8.19 3.43 -6.92
N LEU A 94 7.71 4.38 -6.13
CA LEU A 94 7.06 5.60 -6.62
C LEU A 94 8.08 6.71 -6.88
N HIS A 95 9.07 6.85 -5.97
CA HIS A 95 10.15 7.82 -6.06
C HIS A 95 11.44 7.21 -5.56
N GLU A 96 12.56 7.51 -6.23
CA GLU A 96 13.86 6.93 -5.89
C GLU A 96 14.96 7.96 -6.14
N GLU A 97 15.92 8.02 -5.20
CA GLU A 97 17.20 8.67 -5.37
C GLU A 97 18.32 7.62 -5.37
N ALA A 98 19.39 7.84 -6.15
CA ALA A 98 20.52 6.90 -6.21
C ALA A 98 21.21 6.83 -4.84
N ASP A 99 21.56 5.62 -4.40
CA ASP A 99 22.21 5.35 -3.11
C ASP A 99 21.39 5.92 -1.94
N GLU A 100 20.15 5.45 -1.83
CA GLU A 100 19.23 5.90 -0.78
C GLU A 100 19.71 5.56 0.64
N ASP A 101 19.55 6.51 1.54
CA ASP A 101 19.83 6.39 2.98
C ASP A 101 18.65 5.82 3.76
N LEU A 102 17.43 5.92 3.19
CA LEU A 102 16.17 5.55 3.84
C LEU A 102 15.13 5.14 2.80
N THR A 103 14.41 4.06 3.06
CA THR A 103 13.18 3.70 2.34
C THR A 103 11.96 4.04 3.18
N ILE A 104 11.00 4.79 2.63
CA ILE A 104 9.70 5.07 3.25
C ILE A 104 8.65 4.22 2.53
N VAL A 105 7.97 3.35 3.27
CA VAL A 105 6.88 2.51 2.78
C VAL A 105 5.55 3.06 3.26
N SER A 106 4.60 3.22 2.37
CA SER A 106 3.30 3.78 2.70
C SER A 106 2.19 3.22 1.80
N SER A 107 0.95 3.41 2.18
CA SER A 107 -0.22 3.12 1.36
C SER A 107 -1.30 4.20 1.52
N GLY A 108 -2.23 4.26 0.57
CA GLY A 108 -3.35 5.20 0.65
C GLY A 108 -2.94 6.66 0.74
N SER A 109 -3.67 7.43 1.54
CA SER A 109 -3.48 8.87 1.68
C SER A 109 -2.08 9.27 2.17
N GLU A 110 -1.40 8.41 2.91
CA GLU A 110 -0.09 8.73 3.50
C GLU A 110 1.04 8.68 2.47
N VAL A 111 0.83 8.09 1.29
CA VAL A 111 1.85 8.09 0.22
C VAL A 111 2.20 9.52 -0.21
N SER A 112 1.21 10.41 -0.32
CA SER A 112 1.48 11.84 -0.63
C SER A 112 2.32 12.50 0.46
N ILE A 113 2.09 12.17 1.73
CA ILE A 113 2.87 12.66 2.87
C ILE A 113 4.30 12.10 2.81
N ALA A 114 4.47 10.83 2.43
CA ALA A 114 5.79 10.21 2.25
C ALA A 114 6.61 10.93 1.16
N VAL A 115 5.97 11.29 0.03
CA VAL A 115 6.61 12.06 -1.05
C VAL A 115 7.02 13.46 -0.57
N GLU A 116 6.16 14.15 0.16
CA GLU A 116 6.51 15.45 0.74
C GLU A 116 7.66 15.34 1.77
N ALA A 117 7.64 14.29 2.59
CA ALA A 117 8.71 14.02 3.54
C ALA A 117 10.04 13.77 2.82
N ALA A 118 10.05 12.99 1.75
CA ALA A 118 11.23 12.74 0.93
C ALA A 118 11.81 14.05 0.37
N GLY A 119 10.97 14.95 -0.13
CA GLY A 119 11.41 16.28 -0.59
C GLY A 119 12.06 17.13 0.52
N LYS A 120 11.54 17.07 1.75
CA LYS A 120 12.12 17.76 2.91
C LYS A 120 13.43 17.12 3.36
N LEU A 121 13.51 15.79 3.36
CA LEU A 121 14.72 15.03 3.70
C LEU A 121 15.85 15.29 2.70
N LYS A 122 15.53 15.39 1.41
CA LYS A 122 16.47 15.78 0.36
C LYS A 122 17.12 17.13 0.64
N ALA A 123 16.35 18.12 1.12
CA ALA A 123 16.89 19.42 1.50
C ALA A 123 17.87 19.35 2.69
N LEU A 124 17.82 18.28 3.48
CA LEU A 124 18.74 17.97 4.57
C LEU A 124 19.91 17.07 4.14
N GLY A 125 19.98 16.71 2.85
CA GLY A 125 21.01 15.82 2.30
C GLY A 125 20.75 14.33 2.51
N ILE A 126 19.55 13.95 2.93
CA ILE A 126 19.14 12.55 3.14
C ILE A 126 18.41 12.08 1.89
N LYS A 127 18.97 11.09 1.22
CA LYS A 127 18.40 10.47 0.03
C LYS A 127 17.33 9.45 0.40
N THR A 128 16.18 9.53 -0.24
CA THR A 128 15.05 8.68 0.10
C THR A 128 14.49 7.94 -1.10
N ARG A 129 14.06 6.71 -0.83
CA ARG A 129 13.18 5.94 -1.70
C ARG A 129 11.78 5.96 -1.10
N VAL A 130 10.75 6.20 -1.90
CA VAL A 130 9.34 6.08 -1.52
C VAL A 130 8.72 4.90 -2.25
N VAL A 131 8.19 3.96 -1.49
CA VAL A 131 7.48 2.79 -1.98
C VAL A 131 5.99 2.95 -1.66
N SER A 132 5.15 2.87 -2.69
CA SER A 132 3.72 2.68 -2.51
C SER A 132 3.40 1.20 -2.46
N LEU A 133 2.67 0.76 -1.42
CA LEU A 133 2.32 -0.63 -1.16
C LEU A 133 0.79 -0.78 -1.01
N PRO A 134 0.01 -0.58 -2.10
CA PRO A 134 -1.44 -0.57 -2.03
C PRO A 134 -2.07 -1.93 -1.66
N CYS A 135 -1.39 -3.06 -1.92
CA CYS A 135 -1.91 -4.38 -1.55
C CYS A 135 -0.78 -5.36 -1.19
N TRP A 136 -0.63 -5.66 0.09
CA TRP A 136 0.42 -6.54 0.61
C TRP A 136 0.31 -7.97 0.07
N LEU A 137 -0.88 -8.58 0.13
CA LEU A 137 -1.07 -9.94 -0.35
C LEU A 137 -0.62 -10.12 -1.80
N THR A 138 -0.96 -9.14 -2.66
CA THR A 138 -0.56 -9.18 -4.07
C THR A 138 0.93 -8.97 -4.25
N PHE A 139 1.55 -8.12 -3.42
CA PHE A 139 2.99 -7.90 -3.43
C PHE A 139 3.76 -9.14 -2.94
N ASP A 140 3.29 -9.80 -1.89
CA ASP A 140 3.91 -11.03 -1.35
C ASP A 140 3.88 -12.18 -2.35
N GLN A 141 2.90 -12.20 -3.25
CA GLN A 141 2.81 -13.19 -4.33
C GLN A 141 3.80 -12.94 -5.49
N GLN A 142 4.50 -11.81 -5.50
CA GLN A 142 5.54 -11.55 -6.49
C GLN A 142 6.78 -12.41 -6.20
N ASN A 143 7.59 -12.63 -7.25
CA ASN A 143 8.85 -13.34 -7.06
C ASN A 143 9.81 -12.51 -6.18
N GLN A 144 10.76 -13.20 -5.55
CA GLN A 144 11.72 -12.60 -4.62
C GLN A 144 12.53 -11.49 -5.28
N GLU A 145 12.96 -11.67 -6.54
CA GLU A 145 13.72 -10.66 -7.27
C GLU A 145 12.95 -9.33 -7.37
N TYR A 146 11.67 -9.38 -7.69
CA TYR A 146 10.84 -8.16 -7.74
C TYR A 146 10.68 -7.54 -6.36
N ARG A 147 10.36 -8.34 -5.34
CA ARG A 147 10.20 -7.83 -3.97
C ARG A 147 11.46 -7.14 -3.48
N LEU A 148 12.64 -7.75 -3.69
CA LEU A 148 13.93 -7.17 -3.35
C LEU A 148 14.30 -5.95 -4.22
N SER A 149 13.79 -5.83 -5.44
CA SER A 149 13.99 -4.62 -6.26
C SER A 149 13.18 -3.43 -5.72
N VAL A 150 12.04 -3.70 -5.08
CA VAL A 150 11.17 -2.68 -4.47
C VAL A 150 11.60 -2.35 -3.05
N LEU A 151 11.79 -3.37 -2.21
CA LEU A 151 12.26 -3.26 -0.82
C LEU A 151 13.68 -3.79 -0.73
N ARG A 152 14.65 -2.91 -0.95
CA ARG A 152 16.07 -3.27 -0.92
C ARG A 152 16.51 -3.57 0.51
N SER A 153 17.38 -4.57 0.66
CA SER A 153 18.12 -4.78 1.90
C SER A 153 19.26 -3.75 2.04
N GLY A 154 19.55 -3.35 3.26
CA GLY A 154 20.72 -2.53 3.58
C GLY A 154 20.43 -1.08 3.94
N ALA A 155 19.33 -0.50 3.52
CA ALA A 155 18.86 0.80 4.02
C ALA A 155 17.76 0.62 5.07
N PRO A 156 17.67 1.47 6.10
CA PRO A 156 16.56 1.47 7.03
C PRO A 156 15.22 1.63 6.31
N ILE A 157 14.19 0.91 6.78
CA ILE A 157 12.83 1.01 6.26
C ILE A 157 11.94 1.66 7.31
N LEU A 158 11.28 2.74 6.94
CA LEU A 158 10.28 3.44 7.74
C LEU A 158 8.90 3.19 7.15
N SER A 159 7.98 2.64 7.96
CA SER A 159 6.57 2.60 7.59
C SER A 159 5.85 3.85 8.03
N LEU A 160 5.03 4.42 7.13
CA LEU A 160 4.22 5.62 7.38
C LEU A 160 2.77 5.32 7.03
N GLU A 161 1.94 5.11 8.04
CA GLU A 161 0.49 4.90 7.87
C GLU A 161 -0.30 5.45 9.06
N ALA A 162 -1.48 6.02 8.79
CA ALA A 162 -2.45 6.47 9.81
C ALA A 162 -3.33 5.31 10.29
N LEU A 163 -2.70 4.20 10.65
CA LEU A 163 -3.32 2.94 11.05
C LEU A 163 -2.61 2.39 12.29
N SER A 164 -3.18 1.34 12.90
CA SER A 164 -2.47 0.61 13.95
C SER A 164 -1.22 -0.08 13.39
N VAL A 165 -0.05 0.20 13.99
CA VAL A 165 1.27 -0.26 13.50
C VAL A 165 1.70 -1.63 14.05
N SER A 166 0.84 -2.33 14.78
CA SER A 166 1.20 -3.53 15.54
C SER A 166 1.60 -4.76 14.71
N ILE A 167 1.63 -4.70 13.37
CA ILE A 167 2.00 -5.85 12.49
C ILE A 167 3.10 -5.47 11.48
N TYR A 168 3.81 -4.37 11.65
CA TYR A 168 4.93 -4.07 10.79
C TYR A 168 6.22 -4.74 11.28
N CYS A 169 6.30 -6.06 11.19
CA CYS A 169 7.60 -6.73 11.06
C CYS A 169 7.87 -6.96 9.55
N LEU A 170 8.19 -5.90 8.82
CA LEU A 170 9.00 -6.00 7.61
C LEU A 170 10.47 -6.20 8.07
N CYS A 171 10.67 -7.14 9.01
CA CYS A 171 11.98 -7.48 9.51
C CYS A 171 12.70 -8.31 8.45
N ASP A 172 14.00 -8.09 8.31
CA ASP A 172 14.91 -8.83 7.42
C ASP A 172 14.78 -10.36 7.50
N GLU A 173 14.27 -10.88 8.63
CA GLU A 173 14.05 -12.31 8.87
C GLU A 173 12.85 -12.92 8.14
N ALA A 174 11.87 -12.10 7.69
CA ALA A 174 10.71 -12.61 6.95
C ALA A 174 11.02 -12.90 5.48
N TRP A 175 12.23 -12.55 5.01
CA TRP A 175 12.65 -12.66 3.61
C TRP A 175 13.83 -13.60 3.39
N THR A 176 14.43 -14.12 4.45
CA THR A 176 15.44 -15.18 4.36
C THR A 176 14.72 -16.53 4.37
N ASP A 177 14.49 -17.09 3.19
CA ASP A 177 14.19 -18.52 3.06
C ASP A 177 15.44 -19.30 3.48
N ASP A 178 15.35 -20.05 4.58
CA ASP A 178 16.23 -21.18 4.87
C ASP A 178 15.92 -22.36 3.94
#